data_d273dd40a6f211da800f272e91f98634
#
_entry.id   d273dd40a6f211da800f272e91f98634
#
_cell.length_a   1.000
_cell.length_b   1.000
_cell.length_c   1.000
_cell.angle_alpha   90.00
_cell.angle_beta   90.00
_cell.angle_gamma   90.00
#
_symmetry.space_group_name_H-M   'P 1'
#
loop_
_entity.id
_entity.type
_entity.pdbx_description
1 polymer ?
#
loop_
_entity_poly.entity_id
_entity_poly.type
_entity_poly.pdbx_seq_one_letter_code
_entity_poly.pdbx_strand_id
1 'polypeptide(L)'
;RRYPDGVIHEFDSVDELRNFDPLFMENVDSEVFDHIVDTLGCAKSDICDFYPLKQGITNLSCHFAVGDDEYVYRHPGIGTEKIVDRSAEFAGLRLAAELGIDDTFITGDPAAGWKLSRFVRDVRNLDVTRPEELKAAMEMDRALHTSGRVLDRSFDFVTEGLRYEGLLKTFGPIDVPGYFELRDKVLRLKAFADADGF
;
A
#
# COMPACT_ATOMS: atom_id res chain seq x y z
N ARG A 1 29.88 18.22 -12.61
CA ARG A 1 30.86 17.38 -13.35
C ARG A 1 30.13 16.82 -14.57
N ARG A 2 30.74 16.92 -15.77
CA ARG A 2 30.28 16.21 -16.96
C ARG A 2 31.01 14.88 -17.02
N TYR A 3 30.28 13.80 -17.19
CA TYR A 3 30.84 12.48 -17.44
C TYR A 3 31.01 12.29 -18.95
N PRO A 4 32.04 11.55 -19.41
CA PRO A 4 32.16 11.18 -20.83
C PRO A 4 30.94 10.39 -21.29
N ASP A 5 30.60 10.49 -22.57
CA ASP A 5 29.55 9.69 -23.17
C ASP A 5 29.86 8.19 -22.98
N GLY A 6 28.83 7.41 -22.61
CA GLY A 6 28.95 5.98 -22.35
C GLY A 6 29.40 5.56 -20.93
N VAL A 7 29.56 6.54 -20.01
CA VAL A 7 29.89 6.25 -18.60
C VAL A 7 28.64 6.09 -17.71
N ILE A 8 27.49 6.61 -18.18
CA ILE A 8 26.21 6.49 -17.50
C ILE A 8 25.33 5.57 -18.32
N HIS A 9 24.86 4.51 -17.69
CA HIS A 9 23.87 3.60 -18.25
C HIS A 9 22.56 3.77 -17.48
N GLU A 10 21.45 3.85 -18.20
CA GLU A 10 20.10 3.86 -17.65
C GLU A 10 19.46 2.50 -17.93
N PHE A 11 18.79 1.95 -16.93
CA PHE A 11 18.10 0.66 -17.02
C PHE A 11 16.65 0.85 -16.59
N ASP A 12 15.71 0.32 -17.37
CA ASP A 12 14.29 0.37 -17.07
C ASP A 12 13.83 -0.82 -16.20
N SER A 13 14.65 -1.86 -16.11
CA SER A 13 14.36 -3.06 -15.32
C SER A 13 15.62 -3.68 -14.72
N VAL A 14 15.41 -4.55 -13.73
CA VAL A 14 16.49 -5.36 -13.15
C VAL A 14 17.02 -6.38 -14.17
N ASP A 15 16.19 -6.84 -15.10
CA ASP A 15 16.61 -7.79 -16.13
C ASP A 15 17.57 -7.16 -17.14
N GLU A 16 17.38 -5.89 -17.49
CA GLU A 16 18.36 -5.14 -18.28
C GLU A 16 19.69 -4.99 -17.54
N LEU A 17 19.64 -4.68 -16.24
CA LEU A 17 20.83 -4.62 -15.42
C LEU A 17 21.55 -5.98 -15.31
N ARG A 18 20.79 -7.07 -15.16
CA ARG A 18 21.32 -8.45 -15.15
C ARG A 18 21.97 -8.80 -16.48
N ASN A 19 21.38 -8.39 -17.60
CA ASN A 19 21.96 -8.61 -18.92
C ASN A 19 23.27 -7.83 -19.12
N PHE A 20 23.35 -6.63 -18.51
CA PHE A 20 24.57 -5.82 -18.53
C PHE A 20 25.65 -6.36 -17.59
N ASP A 21 25.27 -6.77 -16.38
CA ASP A 21 26.13 -7.40 -15.37
C ASP A 21 25.51 -8.73 -14.91
N PRO A 22 25.93 -9.87 -15.49
CA PRO A 22 25.39 -11.19 -15.11
C PRO A 22 25.58 -11.57 -13.64
N LEU A 23 26.57 -10.95 -12.96
CA LEU A 23 26.84 -11.21 -11.53
C LEU A 23 26.08 -10.26 -10.62
N PHE A 24 25.31 -9.32 -11.17
CA PHE A 24 24.58 -8.33 -10.38
C PHE A 24 23.70 -8.97 -9.29
N MET A 25 22.91 -9.99 -9.66
CA MET A 25 21.98 -10.63 -8.72
C MET A 25 22.70 -11.39 -7.59
N GLU A 26 23.92 -11.88 -7.83
CA GLU A 26 24.73 -12.54 -6.81
C GLU A 26 25.32 -11.54 -5.81
N ASN A 27 25.62 -10.32 -6.28
CA ASN A 27 26.31 -9.30 -5.51
C ASN A 27 25.38 -8.22 -4.95
N VAL A 28 24.09 -8.21 -5.34
CA VAL A 28 23.15 -7.20 -4.87
C VAL A 28 22.87 -7.33 -3.38
N ASP A 29 23.15 -6.26 -2.63
CA ASP A 29 22.76 -6.12 -1.24
C ASP A 29 21.46 -5.30 -1.19
N SER A 30 20.35 -6.00 -0.98
CA SER A 30 19.01 -5.39 -1.01
C SER A 30 18.05 -6.15 -0.12
N GLU A 31 17.55 -5.47 0.90
CA GLU A 31 16.52 -6.02 1.79
C GLU A 31 15.26 -6.47 1.04
N VAL A 32 14.94 -5.85 -0.11
CA VAL A 32 13.80 -6.23 -0.94
C VAL A 32 13.97 -7.66 -1.47
N PHE A 33 15.15 -7.96 -2.05
CA PHE A 33 15.44 -9.31 -2.53
C PHE A 33 15.56 -10.32 -1.39
N ASP A 34 16.12 -9.92 -0.26
CA ASP A 34 16.22 -10.79 0.92
C ASP A 34 14.81 -11.16 1.44
N HIS A 35 13.88 -10.20 1.55
CA HIS A 35 12.49 -10.48 1.92
C HIS A 35 11.79 -11.43 0.93
N ILE A 36 12.04 -11.27 -0.38
CA ILE A 36 11.46 -12.15 -1.40
C ILE A 36 12.00 -13.56 -1.26
N VAL A 37 13.33 -13.72 -1.17
CA VAL A 37 14.01 -15.00 -1.02
C VAL A 37 13.54 -15.73 0.24
N ASP A 38 13.52 -15.03 1.38
CA ASP A 38 13.11 -15.61 2.65
C ASP A 38 11.62 -16.02 2.64
N THR A 39 10.78 -15.25 1.96
CA THR A 39 9.34 -15.54 1.89
C THR A 39 9.01 -16.69 0.96
N LEU A 40 9.59 -16.69 -0.24
CA LEU A 40 9.24 -17.64 -1.30
C LEU A 40 10.15 -18.86 -1.33
N GLY A 41 11.28 -18.86 -0.60
CA GLY A 41 12.24 -19.96 -0.57
C GLY A 41 12.97 -20.17 -1.92
N CYS A 42 13.16 -19.09 -2.67
CA CYS A 42 13.82 -19.08 -3.99
C CYS A 42 15.24 -18.51 -3.90
N ALA A 43 16.04 -18.66 -4.95
CA ALA A 43 17.30 -17.95 -5.07
C ALA A 43 17.08 -16.53 -5.65
N LYS A 44 18.02 -15.60 -5.38
CA LYS A 44 17.96 -14.24 -6.01
C LYS A 44 17.97 -14.34 -7.54
N SER A 45 18.64 -15.34 -8.11
CA SER A 45 18.69 -15.61 -9.55
C SER A 45 17.33 -16.01 -10.16
N ASP A 46 16.42 -16.53 -9.34
CA ASP A 46 15.08 -16.97 -9.80
C ASP A 46 14.09 -15.79 -9.93
N ILE A 47 14.44 -14.63 -9.35
CA ILE A 47 13.62 -13.42 -9.43
C ILE A 47 13.82 -12.80 -10.81
N CYS A 48 12.76 -12.69 -11.60
CA CYS A 48 12.78 -12.10 -12.94
C CYS A 48 11.61 -11.13 -13.13
N ASP A 49 11.56 -10.43 -14.27
CA ASP A 49 10.54 -9.43 -14.60
C ASP A 49 10.34 -8.39 -13.48
N PHE A 50 11.43 -7.98 -12.83
CA PHE A 50 11.40 -7.06 -11.73
C PHE A 50 11.40 -5.61 -12.24
N TYR A 51 10.25 -4.94 -12.10
CA TYR A 51 10.09 -3.55 -12.53
C TYR A 51 9.13 -2.77 -11.61
N PRO A 52 9.30 -1.44 -11.51
CA PRO A 52 8.43 -0.62 -10.68
C PRO A 52 7.03 -0.48 -11.30
N LEU A 53 6.00 -0.62 -10.46
CA LEU A 53 4.62 -0.29 -10.80
C LEU A 53 4.40 1.20 -10.53
N LYS A 54 4.07 1.98 -11.57
CA LYS A 54 3.91 3.44 -11.52
C LYS A 54 2.60 3.92 -10.87
N GLN A 55 2.00 3.10 -10.01
CA GLN A 55 0.73 3.41 -9.36
C GLN A 55 0.94 3.55 -7.85
N GLY A 56 0.67 4.74 -7.32
CA GLY A 56 0.69 5.04 -5.90
C GLY A 56 1.52 6.27 -5.54
N ILE A 57 0.99 7.08 -4.63
CA ILE A 57 1.63 8.32 -4.18
C ILE A 57 2.51 8.05 -2.95
N THR A 58 2.16 7.06 -2.14
CA THR A 58 2.71 6.84 -0.80
C THR A 58 3.61 5.62 -0.65
N ASN A 59 3.65 4.74 -1.65
CA ASN A 59 4.40 3.49 -1.60
C ASN A 59 5.12 3.23 -2.92
N LEU A 60 6.26 2.56 -2.82
CA LEU A 60 6.95 2.01 -3.98
C LEU A 60 6.50 0.56 -4.15
N SER A 61 5.88 0.24 -5.27
CA SER A 61 5.46 -1.12 -5.59
C SER A 61 6.23 -1.61 -6.80
N CYS A 62 6.69 -2.85 -6.73
CA CYS A 62 7.40 -3.52 -7.81
C CYS A 62 6.67 -4.81 -8.16
N HIS A 63 6.53 -5.07 -9.45
CA HIS A 63 6.18 -6.37 -9.99
C HIS A 63 7.43 -7.25 -10.08
N PHE A 64 7.29 -8.54 -9.88
CA PHE A 64 8.32 -9.53 -10.20
C PHE A 64 7.70 -10.91 -10.38
N ALA A 65 8.46 -11.83 -10.97
CA ALA A 65 8.06 -13.22 -11.14
C ALA A 65 9.11 -14.17 -10.54
N VAL A 66 8.64 -15.34 -10.08
CA VAL A 66 9.46 -16.47 -9.67
C VAL A 66 8.82 -17.74 -10.26
N GLY A 67 9.50 -18.36 -11.21
CA GLY A 67 8.90 -19.43 -12.01
C GLY A 67 7.73 -18.91 -12.85
N ASP A 68 6.58 -19.57 -12.74
CA ASP A 68 5.34 -19.19 -13.44
C ASP A 68 4.44 -18.24 -12.64
N ASP A 69 4.80 -17.95 -11.39
CA ASP A 69 4.01 -17.12 -10.48
C ASP A 69 4.49 -15.68 -10.47
N GLU A 70 3.53 -14.75 -10.41
CA GLU A 70 3.78 -13.31 -10.39
C GLU A 70 3.36 -12.68 -9.07
N TYR A 71 4.11 -11.66 -8.66
CA TYR A 71 3.99 -11.05 -7.36
C TYR A 71 4.10 -9.52 -7.41
N VAL A 72 3.63 -8.90 -6.34
CA VAL A 72 3.86 -7.48 -6.05
C VAL A 72 4.56 -7.37 -4.71
N TYR A 73 5.74 -6.78 -4.72
CA TYR A 73 6.40 -6.31 -3.52
C TYR A 73 6.10 -4.83 -3.33
N ARG A 74 5.62 -4.44 -2.15
CA ARG A 74 5.40 -3.05 -1.78
C ARG A 74 6.36 -2.65 -0.67
N HIS A 75 7.17 -1.64 -0.96
CA HIS A 75 8.00 -0.95 0.02
C HIS A 75 7.29 0.31 0.51
N PRO A 76 7.31 0.62 1.82
CA PRO A 76 6.70 1.84 2.34
C PRO A 76 7.44 3.08 1.82
N GLY A 77 6.69 4.10 1.44
CA GLY A 77 7.28 5.40 1.09
C GLY A 77 7.79 6.13 2.34
N ILE A 78 8.85 6.88 2.16
CA ILE A 78 9.48 7.66 3.24
C ILE A 78 8.46 8.64 3.85
N GLY A 79 8.35 8.66 5.18
CA GLY A 79 7.47 9.55 5.92
C GLY A 79 6.02 9.07 6.03
N THR A 80 5.68 7.90 5.48
CA THR A 80 4.32 7.34 5.55
C THR A 80 4.01 6.68 6.90
N GLU A 81 5.01 6.39 7.71
CA GLU A 81 4.88 5.78 9.04
C GLU A 81 4.02 6.60 10.01
N LYS A 82 3.98 7.93 9.83
CA LYS A 82 3.14 8.84 10.63
C LYS A 82 1.72 8.98 10.09
N ILE A 83 1.48 8.53 8.87
CA ILE A 83 0.21 8.73 8.16
C ILE A 83 -0.60 7.44 8.13
N VAL A 84 0.04 6.31 7.86
CA VAL A 84 -0.61 5.02 7.66
C VAL A 84 -0.42 4.13 8.89
N ASP A 85 -1.52 3.63 9.45
CA ASP A 85 -1.49 2.57 10.46
C ASP A 85 -1.33 1.22 9.77
N ARG A 86 -0.10 0.74 9.72
CA ARG A 86 0.23 -0.53 9.07
C ARG A 86 -0.34 -1.75 9.81
N SER A 87 -0.44 -1.69 11.13
CA SER A 87 -1.03 -2.78 11.90
C SER A 87 -2.49 -2.98 11.57
N ALA A 88 -3.26 -1.88 11.48
CA ALA A 88 -4.65 -1.92 11.07
C ALA A 88 -4.81 -2.39 9.60
N GLU A 89 -3.93 -1.94 8.69
CA GLU A 89 -3.90 -2.41 7.31
C GLU A 89 -3.73 -3.92 7.23
N PHE A 90 -2.74 -4.48 7.93
CA PHE A 90 -2.46 -5.92 7.92
C PHE A 90 -3.58 -6.74 8.56
N ALA A 91 -4.19 -6.23 9.63
CA ALA A 91 -5.38 -6.86 10.22
C ALA A 91 -6.55 -6.91 9.23
N GLY A 92 -6.77 -5.82 8.49
CA GLY A 92 -7.78 -5.75 7.43
C GLY A 92 -7.52 -6.74 6.29
N LEU A 93 -6.27 -6.85 5.82
CA LEU A 93 -5.88 -7.81 4.77
C LEU A 93 -6.12 -9.26 5.20
N ARG A 94 -5.77 -9.62 6.44
CA ARG A 94 -6.04 -10.95 6.98
C ARG A 94 -7.53 -11.24 7.08
N LEU A 95 -8.32 -10.27 7.56
CA LEU A 95 -9.77 -10.40 7.62
C LEU A 95 -10.39 -10.58 6.23
N ALA A 96 -9.92 -9.82 5.23
CA ALA A 96 -10.39 -9.96 3.85
C ALA A 96 -10.10 -11.37 3.30
N ALA A 97 -8.91 -11.92 3.58
CA ALA A 97 -8.56 -13.29 3.21
C ALA A 97 -9.43 -14.33 3.92
N GLU A 98 -9.67 -14.19 5.24
CA GLU A 98 -10.54 -15.08 6.01
C GLU A 98 -11.99 -15.10 5.49
N LEU A 99 -12.47 -13.97 4.98
CA LEU A 99 -13.82 -13.83 4.42
C LEU A 99 -13.90 -14.19 2.92
N GLY A 100 -12.77 -14.55 2.29
CA GLY A 100 -12.69 -14.86 0.87
C GLY A 100 -12.94 -13.65 -0.04
N ILE A 101 -12.74 -12.43 0.47
CA ILE A 101 -12.88 -11.18 -0.29
C ILE A 101 -11.62 -10.88 -1.10
N ASP A 102 -10.44 -11.11 -0.49
CA ASP A 102 -9.14 -10.94 -1.13
C ASP A 102 -8.16 -11.99 -0.58
N ASP A 103 -7.63 -12.83 -1.46
CA ASP A 103 -6.66 -13.88 -1.14
C ASP A 103 -5.25 -13.56 -1.69
N THR A 104 -5.04 -12.37 -2.19
CA THR A 104 -3.76 -11.97 -2.80
C THR A 104 -2.64 -11.75 -1.79
N PHE A 105 -2.99 -11.31 -0.57
CA PHE A 105 -2.00 -11.05 0.48
C PHE A 105 -1.28 -12.34 0.92
N ILE A 106 0.07 -12.33 0.84
CA ILE A 106 0.91 -13.46 1.26
C ILE A 106 1.47 -13.19 2.65
N THR A 107 2.27 -12.14 2.78
CA THR A 107 2.94 -11.79 4.04
C THR A 107 3.46 -10.35 4.03
N GLY A 108 4.02 -9.92 5.14
CA GLY A 108 4.73 -8.68 5.30
C GLY A 108 5.01 -8.36 6.75
N ASP A 109 5.70 -7.28 6.99
CA ASP A 109 6.01 -6.77 8.31
C ASP A 109 5.30 -5.42 8.55
N PRO A 110 4.30 -5.35 9.44
CA PRO A 110 3.62 -4.10 9.74
C PRO A 110 4.53 -3.06 10.41
N ALA A 111 5.60 -3.47 11.10
CA ALA A 111 6.54 -2.55 11.73
C ALA A 111 7.48 -1.92 10.69
N ALA A 112 8.02 -2.72 9.78
CA ALA A 112 8.83 -2.24 8.66
C ALA A 112 7.96 -1.68 7.51
N GLY A 113 6.70 -2.11 7.42
CA GLY A 113 5.70 -1.58 6.46
C GLY A 113 5.74 -2.18 5.06
N TRP A 114 6.63 -3.14 4.80
CA TRP A 114 6.65 -3.86 3.53
C TRP A 114 5.61 -4.97 3.47
N LYS A 115 5.14 -5.30 2.27
CA LYS A 115 4.27 -6.45 2.04
C LYS A 115 4.53 -7.11 0.70
N LEU A 116 4.21 -8.41 0.65
CA LEU A 116 4.21 -9.27 -0.52
C LEU A 116 2.79 -9.75 -0.81
N SER A 117 2.38 -9.65 -2.05
CA SER A 117 1.08 -10.12 -2.53
C SER A 117 1.22 -10.81 -3.89
N ARG A 118 0.27 -11.69 -4.25
CA ARG A 118 0.17 -12.21 -5.61
C ARG A 118 -0.21 -11.09 -6.58
N PHE A 119 0.34 -11.13 -7.78
CA PHE A 119 -0.09 -10.26 -8.86
C PHE A 119 -1.32 -10.85 -9.55
N VAL A 120 -2.31 -10.02 -9.82
CA VAL A 120 -3.52 -10.43 -10.52
C VAL A 120 -3.49 -9.85 -11.93
N ARG A 121 -3.43 -10.71 -12.94
CA ARG A 121 -3.43 -10.30 -14.35
C ARG A 121 -4.81 -9.82 -14.78
N ASP A 122 -4.85 -9.03 -15.84
CA ASP A 122 -6.07 -8.62 -16.56
C ASP A 122 -7.14 -7.93 -15.69
N VAL A 123 -6.69 -7.31 -14.59
CA VAL A 123 -7.58 -6.53 -13.73
C VAL A 123 -7.81 -5.13 -14.30
N ARG A 124 -8.99 -4.60 -14.04
CA ARG A 124 -9.35 -3.21 -14.31
C ARG A 124 -10.08 -2.61 -13.12
N ASN A 125 -10.18 -1.32 -13.09
CA ASN A 125 -10.97 -0.64 -12.07
C ASN A 125 -12.46 -0.98 -12.23
N LEU A 126 -13.17 -0.99 -11.10
CA LEU A 126 -14.63 -1.10 -11.06
C LEU A 126 -15.25 0.02 -11.91
N ASP A 127 -16.15 -0.35 -12.80
CA ASP A 127 -16.97 0.60 -13.54
C ASP A 127 -18.31 0.81 -12.79
N VAL A 128 -18.37 1.90 -12.03
CA VAL A 128 -19.55 2.26 -11.22
C VAL A 128 -20.79 2.56 -12.05
N THR A 129 -20.67 2.73 -13.37
CA THR A 129 -21.82 2.94 -14.28
C THR A 129 -22.47 1.63 -14.70
N ARG A 130 -21.85 0.48 -14.37
CA ARG A 130 -22.41 -0.85 -14.63
C ARG A 130 -23.10 -1.39 -13.38
N PRO A 131 -24.44 -1.54 -13.40
CA PRO A 131 -25.19 -1.95 -12.22
C PRO A 131 -24.77 -3.32 -11.66
N GLU A 132 -24.41 -4.26 -12.53
CA GLU A 132 -23.96 -5.60 -12.14
C GLU A 132 -22.63 -5.58 -11.39
N GLU A 133 -21.68 -4.73 -11.81
CA GLU A 133 -20.39 -4.58 -11.14
C GLU A 133 -20.55 -3.86 -9.81
N LEU A 134 -21.34 -2.79 -9.79
CA LEU A 134 -21.66 -2.08 -8.56
C LEU A 134 -22.36 -3.01 -7.55
N LYS A 135 -23.32 -3.83 -8.02
CA LYS A 135 -24.00 -4.81 -7.17
C LYS A 135 -23.00 -5.80 -6.56
N ALA A 136 -22.09 -6.36 -7.37
CA ALA A 136 -21.09 -7.30 -6.88
C ALA A 136 -20.18 -6.65 -5.82
N ALA A 137 -19.73 -5.41 -6.04
CA ALA A 137 -18.95 -4.68 -5.05
C ALA A 137 -19.71 -4.43 -3.75
N MET A 138 -20.99 -4.04 -3.83
CA MET A 138 -21.84 -3.85 -2.65
C MET A 138 -22.16 -5.15 -1.90
N GLU A 139 -22.23 -6.28 -2.60
CA GLU A 139 -22.39 -7.60 -1.97
C GLU A 139 -21.15 -7.98 -1.18
N MET A 140 -19.93 -7.71 -1.69
CA MET A 140 -18.67 -7.92 -0.97
C MET A 140 -18.57 -7.01 0.27
N ASP A 141 -18.90 -5.73 0.12
CA ASP A 141 -18.93 -4.76 1.22
C ASP A 141 -19.94 -5.19 2.30
N ARG A 142 -21.13 -5.60 1.89
CA ARG A 142 -22.13 -6.14 2.81
C ARG A 142 -21.63 -7.38 3.54
N ALA A 143 -20.97 -8.31 2.86
CA ALA A 143 -20.40 -9.50 3.49
C ALA A 143 -19.39 -9.14 4.59
N LEU A 144 -18.53 -8.14 4.35
CA LEU A 144 -17.62 -7.61 5.34
C LEU A 144 -18.36 -7.01 6.54
N HIS A 145 -19.29 -6.09 6.30
CA HIS A 145 -20.02 -5.38 7.36
C HIS A 145 -20.95 -6.27 8.18
N THR A 146 -21.51 -7.34 7.60
CA THR A 146 -22.38 -8.30 8.28
C THR A 146 -21.65 -9.52 8.84
N SER A 147 -20.33 -9.60 8.68
CA SER A 147 -19.51 -10.73 9.18
C SER A 147 -19.49 -10.85 10.70
N GLY A 148 -19.85 -9.82 11.43
CA GLY A 148 -19.72 -9.72 12.88
C GLY A 148 -18.27 -9.59 13.38
N ARG A 149 -17.32 -9.46 12.45
CA ARG A 149 -15.90 -9.26 12.78
C ARG A 149 -15.64 -7.78 13.03
N VAL A 150 -14.85 -7.50 14.05
CA VAL A 150 -14.47 -6.15 14.42
C VAL A 150 -12.95 -6.09 14.49
N LEU A 151 -12.36 -5.07 13.90
CA LEU A 151 -10.94 -4.77 14.05
C LEU A 151 -10.73 -3.96 15.34
N ASP A 152 -9.54 -4.08 15.94
CA ASP A 152 -9.18 -3.37 17.18
C ASP A 152 -9.14 -1.85 17.01
N ARG A 153 -9.14 -1.37 15.77
CA ARG A 153 -9.18 0.05 15.44
C ARG A 153 -10.47 0.43 14.73
N SER A 154 -11.14 1.45 15.24
CA SER A 154 -12.21 2.15 14.54
C SER A 154 -11.64 3.35 13.77
N PHE A 155 -12.21 3.64 12.61
CA PHE A 155 -11.90 4.82 11.82
C PHE A 155 -12.96 5.91 12.10
N ASP A 156 -12.51 7.02 12.65
CA ASP A 156 -13.34 8.20 12.88
C ASP A 156 -12.74 9.38 12.09
N PHE A 157 -13.50 9.94 11.16
CA PHE A 157 -13.05 11.01 10.26
C PHE A 157 -12.57 12.26 11.00
N VAL A 158 -13.24 12.62 12.09
CA VAL A 158 -12.91 13.82 12.84
C VAL A 158 -11.63 13.59 13.65
N THR A 159 -11.52 12.44 14.31
CA THR A 159 -10.33 12.07 15.07
C THR A 159 -9.11 11.99 14.16
N GLU A 160 -9.22 11.36 12.99
CA GLU A 160 -8.14 11.33 12.00
C GLU A 160 -7.80 12.74 11.48
N GLY A 161 -8.81 13.57 11.21
CA GLY A 161 -8.59 14.96 10.81
C GLY A 161 -7.82 15.75 11.87
N LEU A 162 -8.15 15.60 13.15
CA LEU A 162 -7.42 16.23 14.25
C LEU A 162 -5.99 15.69 14.40
N ARG A 163 -5.79 14.39 14.14
CA ARG A 163 -4.46 13.80 14.12
C ARG A 163 -3.58 14.40 13.02
N TYR A 164 -4.12 14.57 11.81
CA TYR A 164 -3.43 15.25 10.71
C TYR A 164 -3.19 16.73 11.00
N GLU A 165 -4.15 17.43 11.63
CA GLU A 165 -3.96 18.80 12.09
C GLU A 165 -2.78 18.90 13.06
N GLY A 166 -2.69 17.98 14.02
CA GLY A 166 -1.59 17.89 14.97
C GLY A 166 -0.25 17.66 14.27
N LEU A 167 -0.22 16.76 13.29
CA LEU A 167 0.98 16.49 12.49
C LEU A 167 1.39 17.73 11.66
N LEU A 168 0.43 18.39 10.99
CA LEU A 168 0.70 19.57 10.17
C LEU A 168 1.29 20.71 11.01
N LYS A 169 0.80 20.91 12.23
CA LYS A 169 1.33 21.93 13.15
C LYS A 169 2.80 21.74 13.53
N THR A 170 3.33 20.52 13.41
CA THR A 170 4.77 20.29 13.64
C THR A 170 5.65 20.89 12.54
N PHE A 171 5.08 21.20 11.37
CA PHE A 171 5.77 21.81 10.24
C PHE A 171 5.57 23.33 10.17
N GLY A 172 4.58 23.87 10.86
CA GLY A 172 4.31 25.30 10.90
C GLY A 172 2.85 25.62 11.23
N PRO A 173 2.48 26.90 11.27
CA PRO A 173 1.10 27.31 11.49
C PRO A 173 0.22 26.92 10.30
N ILE A 174 -1.04 26.60 10.59
CA ILE A 174 -2.04 26.37 9.54
C ILE A 174 -2.58 27.74 9.12
N ASP A 175 -2.16 28.17 7.94
CA ASP A 175 -2.57 29.44 7.33
C ASP A 175 -3.56 29.19 6.17
N VAL A 176 -4.74 28.70 6.54
CA VAL A 176 -5.87 28.50 5.61
C VAL A 176 -7.05 29.33 6.10
N PRO A 177 -7.51 30.32 5.31
CA PRO A 177 -8.63 31.17 5.72
C PRO A 177 -9.88 30.37 6.09
N GLY A 178 -10.46 30.67 7.25
CA GLY A 178 -11.68 30.01 7.73
C GLY A 178 -11.50 28.58 8.26
N TYR A 179 -10.28 28.04 8.26
CA TYR A 179 -10.01 26.65 8.70
C TYR A 179 -10.54 26.38 10.11
N PHE A 180 -10.16 27.21 11.08
CA PHE A 180 -10.54 26.98 12.49
C PHE A 180 -12.04 27.16 12.74
N GLU A 181 -12.69 28.08 12.03
CA GLU A 181 -14.14 28.24 12.11
C GLU A 181 -14.86 26.98 11.56
N LEU A 182 -14.40 26.46 10.43
CA LEU A 182 -14.95 25.25 9.84
C LEU A 182 -14.70 24.05 10.74
N ARG A 183 -13.49 23.88 11.26
CA ARG A 183 -13.14 22.84 12.23
C ARG A 183 -14.10 22.85 13.43
N ASP A 184 -14.34 24.01 14.03
CA ASP A 184 -15.22 24.13 15.19
C ASP A 184 -16.68 23.79 14.85
N LYS A 185 -17.13 24.05 13.62
CA LYS A 185 -18.43 23.56 13.12
C LYS A 185 -18.48 22.05 13.03
N VAL A 186 -17.41 21.42 12.49
CA VAL A 186 -17.28 19.95 12.38
C VAL A 186 -17.30 19.30 13.76
N LEU A 187 -16.57 19.86 14.74
CA LEU A 187 -16.55 19.34 16.11
C LEU A 187 -17.94 19.40 16.78
N ARG A 188 -18.72 20.47 16.53
CA ARG A 188 -20.10 20.54 17.02
C ARG A 188 -21.02 19.51 16.36
N LEU A 189 -20.86 19.29 15.05
CA LEU A 189 -21.62 18.25 14.33
C LEU A 189 -21.29 16.87 14.85
N LYS A 190 -20.00 16.58 15.11
CA LYS A 190 -19.59 15.31 15.71
C LYS A 190 -20.26 15.09 17.07
N ALA A 191 -20.20 16.09 17.95
CA ALA A 191 -20.81 15.99 19.26
C ALA A 191 -22.34 15.75 19.19
N PHE A 192 -23.02 16.31 18.20
CA PHE A 192 -24.43 16.05 17.95
C PHE A 192 -24.66 14.61 17.46
N ALA A 193 -23.88 14.15 16.47
CA ALA A 193 -23.99 12.79 15.96
C ALA A 193 -23.69 11.73 17.03
N ASP A 194 -22.65 11.94 17.83
CA ASP A 194 -22.29 11.03 18.94
C ASP A 194 -23.40 10.94 20.00
N ALA A 195 -24.14 12.05 20.26
CA ALA A 195 -25.26 12.05 21.19
C ALA A 195 -26.48 11.26 20.68
N ASP A 196 -26.66 11.18 19.35
CA ASP A 196 -27.74 10.42 18.72
C ASP A 196 -27.37 8.94 18.45
N GLY A 197 -26.14 8.52 18.78
CA GLY A 197 -25.68 7.13 18.66
C GLY A 197 -25.30 6.71 17.23
N PHE A 198 -24.92 7.67 16.38
CA PHE A 198 -24.36 7.42 15.04
C PHE A 198 -22.85 7.22 15.07
#